data_97e4a7f42266058c0f6c474db3758fa2
#
_entry.id   97e4a7f42266058c0f6c474db3758fa2
#
_cell.length_a   1.000
_cell.length_b   1.000
_cell.length_c   1.000
_cell.angle_alpha   90.00
_cell.angle_beta   90.00
_cell.angle_gamma   90.00
#
_symmetry.space_group_name_H-M   'P 1'
#
loop_
_entity.id
_entity.type
_entity.pdbx_description
1 polymer ?
#
loop_
_entity_poly.entity_id
_entity_poly.type
_entity_poly.pdbx_seq_one_letter_code
_entity_poly.pdbx_strand_id
1 'polypeptide(L)'
;MGFHNKVREFFWPVLDPLKKKDFEPFNVGDLTVEENDLDRCYDLTLRYYDSENERKKAIESKSTIFIGSIGFVIAILLSMATGLLLNPKIQLGFLTSLSIFMWVVIVVYFCRAVWFSIRALERQEYHTIGHKDYVAGGKDYRRKLITDIIDKTRKNSRTINLKVDNMVMAQEYFKRGIVAAVAYSLVAGIYGLIFKTSWNWHGFMSTIFTVLRTNWFPFLNAACLLINIAILSLLRTKKRKRNSGGAETMVAKH
;
A
#
# COMPACT_ATOMS: atom_id res chain seq x y z
N MET A 1 -12.04 -13.40 24.15
CA MET A 1 -10.78 -13.62 23.42
C MET A 1 -9.67 -13.86 24.42
N GLY A 2 -9.05 -15.06 24.46
CA GLY A 2 -8.04 -15.42 25.48
C GLY A 2 -6.76 -14.60 25.30
N PHE A 3 -5.99 -14.42 26.39
CA PHE A 3 -4.70 -13.73 26.40
C PHE A 3 -3.74 -14.22 25.30
N HIS A 4 -3.69 -15.52 25.07
CA HIS A 4 -2.89 -16.15 24.03
C HIS A 4 -3.23 -15.64 22.61
N ASN A 5 -4.51 -15.43 22.31
CA ASN A 5 -4.94 -14.89 21.01
C ASN A 5 -4.52 -13.44 20.84
N LYS A 6 -4.57 -12.62 21.89
CA LYS A 6 -4.09 -11.23 21.85
C LYS A 6 -2.58 -11.13 21.61
N VAL A 7 -1.79 -12.00 22.26
CA VAL A 7 -0.34 -12.08 22.06
C VAL A 7 -0.02 -12.52 20.63
N ARG A 8 -0.68 -13.57 20.13
CA ARG A 8 -0.52 -14.03 18.76
C ARG A 8 -0.85 -12.91 17.75
N GLU A 9 -1.97 -12.23 17.95
CA GLU A 9 -2.42 -11.15 17.05
C GLU A 9 -1.46 -9.94 17.06
N PHE A 10 -0.84 -9.66 18.22
CA PHE A 10 0.16 -8.62 18.33
C PHE A 10 1.40 -8.92 17.46
N PHE A 11 1.94 -10.15 17.55
CA PHE A 11 3.12 -10.56 16.77
C PHE A 11 2.78 -11.01 15.35
N TRP A 12 1.62 -11.61 15.15
CA TRP A 12 1.20 -12.20 13.88
C TRP A 12 -0.26 -11.86 13.59
N PRO A 13 -0.52 -10.68 13.00
CA PRO A 13 -1.88 -10.30 12.67
C PRO A 13 -2.44 -11.26 11.63
N VAL A 14 -3.65 -11.68 11.86
CA VAL A 14 -4.40 -12.54 10.95
C VAL A 14 -5.61 -11.75 10.47
N LEU A 15 -5.82 -11.73 9.18
CA LEU A 15 -7.01 -11.13 8.58
C LEU A 15 -8.17 -12.11 8.76
N ASP A 16 -9.24 -11.66 9.42
CA ASP A 16 -10.46 -12.44 9.46
C ASP A 16 -11.01 -12.58 8.02
N PRO A 17 -11.27 -13.81 7.55
CA PRO A 17 -11.78 -13.98 6.20
C PRO A 17 -13.12 -13.27 6.07
N LEU A 18 -13.26 -12.41 5.07
CA LEU A 18 -14.54 -11.79 4.73
C LEU A 18 -15.57 -12.91 4.55
N LYS A 19 -16.62 -12.88 5.35
CA LYS A 19 -17.74 -13.81 5.18
C LYS A 19 -18.20 -13.73 3.72
N LYS A 20 -18.20 -14.87 3.03
CA LYS A 20 -18.78 -14.98 1.71
C LYS A 20 -20.27 -14.65 1.85
N LYS A 21 -20.64 -13.41 1.60
CA LYS A 21 -22.04 -13.06 1.37
C LYS A 21 -22.32 -13.43 -0.08
N ASP A 22 -23.19 -14.39 -0.29
CA ASP A 22 -23.72 -14.66 -1.62
C ASP A 22 -24.50 -13.40 -2.03
N PHE A 23 -24.07 -12.78 -3.11
CA PHE A 23 -24.77 -11.64 -3.64
C PHE A 23 -25.95 -12.15 -4.44
N GLU A 24 -27.15 -11.93 -3.92
CA GLU A 24 -28.33 -12.01 -4.75
C GLU A 24 -28.21 -10.95 -5.87
N PRO A 25 -28.38 -11.35 -7.13
CA PRO A 25 -28.36 -10.40 -8.24
C PRO A 25 -29.46 -9.36 -8.03
N PHE A 26 -29.11 -8.10 -8.26
CA PHE A 26 -30.09 -7.02 -8.21
C PHE A 26 -30.94 -7.07 -9.48
N ASN A 27 -32.24 -7.28 -9.32
CA ASN A 27 -33.15 -7.44 -10.43
C ASN A 27 -33.86 -6.12 -10.81
N VAL A 28 -34.32 -6.01 -12.05
CA VAL A 28 -35.04 -4.81 -12.53
C VAL A 28 -36.27 -4.52 -11.66
N GLY A 29 -36.92 -5.56 -11.12
CA GLY A 29 -38.07 -5.42 -10.22
C GLY A 29 -37.77 -4.81 -8.86
N ASP A 30 -36.48 -4.83 -8.44
CA ASP A 30 -36.02 -4.22 -7.18
C ASP A 30 -35.87 -2.70 -7.30
N LEU A 31 -35.86 -2.17 -8.54
CA LEU A 31 -35.76 -0.76 -8.83
C LEU A 31 -37.13 -0.05 -8.72
N THR A 32 -37.43 0.48 -7.54
CA THR A 32 -38.70 1.18 -7.23
C THR A 32 -38.69 2.67 -7.59
N VAL A 33 -37.84 3.08 -8.55
CA VAL A 33 -37.71 4.49 -8.96
C VAL A 33 -38.78 4.85 -9.99
N GLU A 34 -39.41 6.03 -9.82
CA GLU A 34 -40.34 6.58 -10.77
C GLU A 34 -39.68 6.94 -12.10
N GLU A 35 -40.45 6.97 -13.20
CA GLU A 35 -39.92 7.22 -14.55
C GLU A 35 -39.24 8.58 -14.64
N ASN A 36 -39.77 9.59 -13.98
CA ASN A 36 -39.21 10.96 -13.97
C ASN A 36 -37.85 11.07 -13.24
N ASP A 37 -37.55 10.15 -12.34
CA ASP A 37 -36.31 10.14 -11.55
C ASP A 37 -35.24 9.18 -12.11
N LEU A 38 -35.53 8.44 -13.19
CA LEU A 38 -34.60 7.47 -13.76
C LEU A 38 -33.29 8.10 -14.23
N ASP A 39 -33.32 9.29 -14.83
CA ASP A 39 -32.10 9.97 -15.29
C ASP A 39 -31.22 10.36 -14.10
N ARG A 40 -31.83 10.86 -13.03
CA ARG A 40 -31.12 11.17 -11.79
C ARG A 40 -30.52 9.91 -11.13
N CYS A 41 -31.28 8.83 -11.12
CA CYS A 41 -30.83 7.54 -10.60
C CYS A 41 -29.65 6.99 -11.43
N TYR A 42 -29.71 7.11 -12.75
CA TYR A 42 -28.62 6.73 -13.64
C TYR A 42 -27.35 7.51 -13.34
N ASP A 43 -27.44 8.85 -13.24
CA ASP A 43 -26.28 9.70 -12.93
C ASP A 43 -25.66 9.37 -11.57
N LEU A 44 -26.46 9.13 -10.54
CA LEU A 44 -25.98 8.72 -9.22
C LEU A 44 -25.29 7.36 -9.26
N THR A 45 -25.84 6.41 -10.00
CA THR A 45 -25.29 5.07 -10.15
C THR A 45 -23.94 5.12 -10.90
N LEU A 46 -23.84 5.94 -11.94
CA LEU A 46 -22.61 6.12 -12.69
C LEU A 46 -21.52 6.79 -11.81
N ARG A 47 -21.88 7.82 -11.05
CA ARG A 47 -20.95 8.45 -10.09
C ARG A 47 -20.46 7.48 -9.02
N TYR A 48 -21.34 6.58 -8.56
CA TYR A 48 -20.95 5.54 -7.60
C TYR A 48 -19.97 4.55 -8.23
N TYR A 49 -20.21 4.11 -9.48
CA TYR A 49 -19.29 3.26 -10.23
C TYR A 49 -17.91 3.93 -10.42
N ASP A 50 -17.89 5.21 -10.79
CA ASP A 50 -16.66 5.98 -10.97
C ASP A 50 -15.89 6.16 -9.64
N SER A 51 -16.61 6.41 -8.55
CA SER A 51 -16.03 6.50 -7.20
C SER A 51 -15.32 5.19 -6.80
N GLU A 52 -15.92 4.01 -7.07
CA GLU A 52 -15.29 2.72 -6.80
C GLU A 52 -14.06 2.48 -7.71
N ASN A 53 -14.10 2.95 -8.96
CA ASN A 53 -12.94 2.92 -9.85
C ASN A 53 -11.78 3.79 -9.34
N GLU A 54 -12.08 4.99 -8.87
CA GLU A 54 -11.08 5.87 -8.26
C GLU A 54 -10.49 5.26 -6.98
N ARG A 55 -11.34 4.63 -6.16
CA ARG A 55 -10.91 3.92 -4.95
C ARG A 55 -9.94 2.79 -5.29
N LYS A 56 -10.24 1.99 -6.33
CA LYS A 56 -9.33 0.95 -6.84
C LYS A 56 -7.98 1.53 -7.24
N LYS A 57 -7.98 2.56 -8.09
CA LYS A 57 -6.75 3.23 -8.56
C LYS A 57 -5.92 3.80 -7.39
N ALA A 58 -6.59 4.36 -6.39
CA ALA A 58 -5.92 4.89 -5.19
C ALA A 58 -5.21 3.80 -4.39
N ILE A 59 -5.84 2.62 -4.23
CA ILE A 59 -5.24 1.48 -3.53
C ILE A 59 -4.04 0.93 -4.31
N GLU A 60 -4.17 0.75 -5.62
CA GLU A 60 -3.10 0.26 -6.48
C GLU A 60 -1.90 1.22 -6.48
N SER A 61 -2.14 2.52 -6.58
CA SER A 61 -1.10 3.54 -6.48
C SER A 61 -0.39 3.53 -5.12
N LYS A 62 -1.15 3.46 -4.02
CA LYS A 62 -0.58 3.36 -2.68
C LYS A 62 0.25 2.10 -2.51
N SER A 63 -0.23 0.96 -3.00
CA SER A 63 0.50 -0.32 -2.92
C SER A 63 1.82 -0.27 -3.68
N THR A 64 1.85 0.34 -4.87
CA THR A 64 3.08 0.49 -5.67
C THR A 64 4.12 1.35 -4.95
N ILE A 65 3.70 2.50 -4.39
CA ILE A 65 4.61 3.37 -3.62
C ILE A 65 5.13 2.62 -2.39
N PHE A 66 4.27 1.85 -1.74
CA PHE A 66 4.60 1.11 -0.53
C PHE A 66 5.62 0.01 -0.81
N ILE A 67 5.47 -0.77 -1.89
CA ILE A 67 6.44 -1.78 -2.32
C ILE A 67 7.82 -1.14 -2.58
N GLY A 68 7.85 -0.01 -3.30
CA GLY A 68 9.10 0.70 -3.57
C GLY A 68 9.80 1.15 -2.28
N SER A 69 9.04 1.72 -1.34
CA SER A 69 9.58 2.18 -0.05
C SER A 69 10.12 1.02 0.79
N ILE A 70 9.39 -0.09 0.89
CA ILE A 70 9.84 -1.26 1.66
C ILE A 70 11.03 -1.94 0.96
N GLY A 71 11.02 -2.03 -0.37
CA GLY A 71 12.12 -2.58 -1.14
C GLY A 71 13.43 -1.85 -0.86
N PHE A 72 13.39 -0.53 -0.75
CA PHE A 72 14.54 0.29 -0.35
C PHE A 72 15.02 -0.04 1.08
N VAL A 73 14.11 -0.17 2.04
CA VAL A 73 14.44 -0.55 3.42
C VAL A 73 15.08 -1.94 3.47
N ILE A 74 14.53 -2.92 2.75
CA ILE A 74 15.08 -4.28 2.67
C ILE A 74 16.50 -4.24 2.08
N ALA A 75 16.73 -3.47 1.02
CA ALA A 75 18.08 -3.33 0.42
C ALA A 75 19.11 -2.81 1.41
N ILE A 76 18.74 -1.81 2.22
CA ILE A 76 19.60 -1.29 3.30
C ILE A 76 19.89 -2.38 4.34
N LEU A 77 18.85 -3.10 4.79
CA LEU A 77 19.00 -4.17 5.78
C LEU A 77 19.91 -5.29 5.28
N LEU A 78 19.78 -5.70 4.01
CA LEU A 78 20.64 -6.72 3.39
C LEU A 78 22.11 -6.22 3.27
N SER A 79 22.31 -4.97 2.91
CA SER A 79 23.65 -4.37 2.86
C SER A 79 24.32 -4.38 4.24
N MET A 80 23.58 -4.05 5.31
CA MET A 80 24.09 -4.12 6.69
C MET A 80 24.44 -5.56 7.10
N ALA A 81 23.62 -6.54 6.70
CA ALA A 81 23.87 -7.96 7.00
C ALA A 81 25.15 -8.46 6.34
N THR A 82 25.39 -8.09 5.07
CA THR A 82 26.63 -8.48 4.36
C THR A 82 27.87 -7.94 5.10
N GLY A 83 27.82 -6.71 5.57
CA GLY A 83 28.91 -6.13 6.38
C GLY A 83 29.15 -6.86 7.69
N LEU A 84 28.09 -7.36 8.33
CA LEU A 84 28.20 -8.14 9.57
C LEU A 84 28.74 -9.55 9.30
N LEU A 85 28.21 -10.26 8.29
CA LEU A 85 28.60 -11.64 7.98
C LEU A 85 30.00 -11.79 7.40
N LEU A 86 30.47 -10.79 6.65
CA LEU A 86 31.82 -10.81 6.06
C LEU A 86 32.91 -10.33 7.01
N ASN A 87 32.58 -9.94 8.23
CA ASN A 87 33.59 -9.52 9.20
C ASN A 87 34.19 -10.73 9.95
N PRO A 88 35.45 -11.12 9.66
CA PRO A 88 36.05 -12.33 10.22
C PRO A 88 36.34 -12.22 11.74
N LYS A 89 36.16 -11.04 12.33
CA LYS A 89 36.40 -10.78 13.77
C LYS A 89 35.12 -11.02 14.62
N ILE A 90 33.98 -11.37 14.00
CA ILE A 90 32.77 -11.62 14.75
C ILE A 90 32.84 -13.01 15.39
N GLN A 91 33.05 -13.04 16.71
CA GLN A 91 32.90 -14.25 17.50
C GLN A 91 31.42 -14.57 17.70
N LEU A 92 31.03 -15.81 17.42
CA LEU A 92 29.67 -16.34 17.64
C LEU A 92 29.44 -16.49 19.16
N GLY A 93 29.05 -15.40 19.80
CA GLY A 93 28.59 -15.38 21.19
C GLY A 93 27.07 -15.30 21.27
N PHE A 94 26.50 -15.50 22.46
CA PHE A 94 25.07 -15.42 22.72
C PHE A 94 24.43 -14.12 22.18
N LEU A 95 25.08 -12.98 22.39
CA LEU A 95 24.60 -11.68 21.95
C LEU A 95 24.61 -11.52 20.42
N THR A 96 25.62 -12.08 19.75
CA THR A 96 25.70 -12.07 18.29
C THR A 96 24.56 -12.93 17.71
N SER A 97 24.29 -14.10 18.29
CA SER A 97 23.20 -14.96 17.89
C SER A 97 21.85 -14.28 18.08
N LEU A 98 21.64 -13.59 19.21
CA LEU A 98 20.44 -12.83 19.49
C LEU A 98 20.25 -11.67 18.48
N SER A 99 21.32 -10.96 18.15
CA SER A 99 21.32 -9.90 17.12
C SER A 99 20.92 -10.43 15.74
N ILE A 100 21.47 -11.55 15.32
CA ILE A 100 21.12 -12.20 14.04
C ILE A 100 19.65 -12.62 14.07
N PHE A 101 19.18 -13.20 15.16
CA PHE A 101 17.77 -13.59 15.30
C PHE A 101 16.83 -12.38 15.16
N MET A 102 17.10 -11.30 15.89
CA MET A 102 16.30 -10.08 15.82
C MET A 102 16.30 -9.49 14.40
N TRP A 103 17.45 -9.51 13.73
CA TRP A 103 17.56 -9.06 12.35
C TRP A 103 16.70 -9.91 11.40
N VAL A 104 16.72 -11.24 11.54
CA VAL A 104 15.86 -12.14 10.75
C VAL A 104 14.38 -11.82 10.97
N VAL A 105 13.96 -11.58 12.22
CA VAL A 105 12.59 -11.21 12.55
C VAL A 105 12.17 -9.93 11.83
N ILE A 106 13.03 -8.91 11.80
CA ILE A 106 12.79 -7.64 11.10
C ILE A 106 12.60 -7.89 9.60
N VAL A 107 13.50 -8.67 8.99
CA VAL A 107 13.42 -9.01 7.56
C VAL A 107 12.11 -9.74 7.25
N VAL A 108 11.70 -10.69 8.09
CA VAL A 108 10.44 -11.44 7.94
C VAL A 108 9.24 -10.49 7.94
N TYR A 109 9.20 -9.50 8.85
CA TYR A 109 8.12 -8.51 8.88
C TYR A 109 8.05 -7.70 7.58
N PHE A 110 9.18 -7.21 7.07
CA PHE A 110 9.21 -6.45 5.83
C PHE A 110 8.86 -7.32 4.60
N CYS A 111 9.34 -8.54 4.53
CA CYS A 111 8.97 -9.48 3.47
C CYS A 111 7.46 -9.77 3.47
N ARG A 112 6.85 -9.93 4.66
CA ARG A 112 5.39 -10.08 4.79
C ARG A 112 4.64 -8.84 4.34
N ALA A 113 5.13 -7.64 4.67
CA ALA A 113 4.54 -6.39 4.22
C ALA A 113 4.56 -6.28 2.68
N VAL A 114 5.69 -6.62 2.04
CA VAL A 114 5.79 -6.67 0.57
C VAL A 114 4.83 -7.71 -0.01
N TRP A 115 4.76 -8.89 0.56
CA TRP A 115 3.87 -9.94 0.11
C TRP A 115 2.41 -9.51 0.05
N PHE A 116 1.90 -8.87 1.13
CA PHE A 116 0.53 -8.36 1.17
C PHE A 116 0.33 -7.20 0.20
N SER A 117 1.34 -6.33 0.01
CA SER A 117 1.28 -5.24 -0.97
C SER A 117 1.19 -5.78 -2.40
N ILE A 118 1.94 -6.84 -2.73
CA ILE A 118 1.85 -7.52 -4.03
C ILE A 118 0.44 -8.11 -4.23
N ARG A 119 -0.11 -8.79 -3.20
CA ARG A 119 -1.49 -9.31 -3.26
C ARG A 119 -2.54 -8.22 -3.49
N ALA A 120 -2.33 -7.02 -2.97
CA ALA A 120 -3.22 -5.89 -3.26
C ALA A 120 -3.14 -5.43 -4.73
N LEU A 121 -2.01 -5.69 -5.43
CA LEU A 121 -1.83 -5.38 -6.86
C LEU A 121 -2.25 -6.53 -7.78
N GLU A 122 -2.40 -7.75 -7.26
CA GLU A 122 -2.80 -8.90 -8.07
C GLU A 122 -4.04 -8.60 -8.90
N ARG A 123 -3.98 -9.06 -10.15
CA ARG A 123 -5.10 -8.93 -11.07
C ARG A 123 -6.26 -9.80 -10.59
N GLN A 124 -7.39 -9.16 -10.29
CA GLN A 124 -8.64 -9.79 -9.93
C GLN A 124 -9.67 -9.58 -11.04
N GLU A 125 -10.68 -10.40 -11.09
CA GLU A 125 -11.82 -10.19 -11.98
C GLU A 125 -12.47 -8.84 -11.68
N TYR A 126 -12.68 -8.06 -12.73
CA TYR A 126 -13.25 -6.74 -12.64
C TYR A 126 -14.29 -6.55 -13.75
N HIS A 127 -15.51 -6.23 -13.34
CA HIS A 127 -16.63 -6.06 -14.24
C HIS A 127 -16.70 -4.63 -14.75
N THR A 128 -16.41 -4.44 -16.04
CA THR A 128 -16.49 -3.13 -16.69
C THR A 128 -17.83 -2.95 -17.37
N ILE A 129 -18.27 -1.71 -17.48
CA ILE A 129 -19.40 -1.33 -18.33
C ILE A 129 -18.85 -1.36 -19.76
N GLY A 130 -19.35 -2.29 -20.57
CA GLY A 130 -18.93 -2.48 -21.96
C GLY A 130 -19.97 -1.97 -22.95
N HIS A 131 -19.59 -1.87 -24.20
CA HIS A 131 -20.49 -1.36 -25.25
C HIS A 131 -21.75 -2.22 -25.43
N LYS A 132 -21.71 -3.50 -25.11
CA LYS A 132 -22.86 -4.40 -25.11
C LYS A 132 -23.98 -3.96 -24.16
N ASP A 133 -23.60 -3.30 -23.08
CA ASP A 133 -24.55 -2.80 -22.08
C ASP A 133 -25.33 -1.59 -22.62
N TYR A 134 -24.77 -0.86 -23.58
CA TYR A 134 -25.41 0.33 -24.19
C TYR A 134 -26.25 0.01 -25.43
N VAL A 135 -26.07 -1.15 -26.06
CA VAL A 135 -26.74 -1.51 -27.33
C VAL A 135 -28.02 -2.32 -27.11
N ALA A 136 -28.29 -2.80 -25.90
CA ALA A 136 -29.49 -3.55 -25.57
C ALA A 136 -30.72 -2.62 -25.55
N GLY A 137 -31.37 -2.40 -26.71
CA GLY A 137 -32.60 -1.61 -26.82
C GLY A 137 -33.83 -2.31 -26.19
N GLY A 138 -34.87 -1.54 -25.82
CA GLY A 138 -36.14 -2.05 -25.28
C GLY A 138 -36.82 -0.99 -24.41
N LYS A 139 -38.10 -1.22 -24.09
CA LYS A 139 -38.91 -0.27 -23.28
C LYS A 139 -38.30 -0.04 -21.89
N ASP A 140 -37.66 -1.04 -21.30
CA ASP A 140 -37.03 -0.96 -19.96
C ASP A 140 -35.51 -0.83 -20.00
N TYR A 141 -34.98 -0.39 -21.13
CA TYR A 141 -33.51 -0.31 -21.32
C TYR A 141 -32.78 0.45 -20.19
N ARG A 142 -33.31 1.62 -19.79
CA ARG A 142 -32.68 2.46 -18.74
C ARG A 142 -32.69 1.74 -17.38
N ARG A 143 -33.80 1.13 -17.01
CA ARG A 143 -33.90 0.35 -15.75
C ARG A 143 -32.93 -0.81 -15.73
N LYS A 144 -32.82 -1.54 -16.84
CA LYS A 144 -31.88 -2.64 -17.01
C LYS A 144 -30.42 -2.14 -16.91
N LEU A 145 -30.09 -1.04 -17.57
CA LEU A 145 -28.73 -0.47 -17.52
C LEU A 145 -28.34 -0.05 -16.10
N ILE A 146 -29.22 0.63 -15.37
CA ILE A 146 -29.01 1.00 -13.97
C ILE A 146 -28.76 -0.25 -13.11
N THR A 147 -29.59 -1.27 -13.27
CA THR A 147 -29.47 -2.55 -12.55
C THR A 147 -28.14 -3.23 -12.83
N ASP A 148 -27.73 -3.31 -14.10
CA ASP A 148 -26.47 -3.91 -14.52
C ASP A 148 -25.25 -3.14 -13.94
N ILE A 149 -25.30 -1.80 -13.92
CA ILE A 149 -24.24 -0.97 -13.33
C ILE A 149 -24.17 -1.22 -11.83
N ILE A 150 -25.30 -1.25 -11.13
CA ILE A 150 -25.34 -1.52 -9.68
C ILE A 150 -24.75 -2.89 -9.38
N ASP A 151 -25.15 -3.94 -10.10
CA ASP A 151 -24.68 -5.30 -9.88
C ASP A 151 -23.16 -5.43 -10.12
N LYS A 152 -22.67 -4.85 -11.22
CA LYS A 152 -21.23 -4.77 -11.51
C LYS A 152 -20.46 -4.01 -10.44
N THR A 153 -20.98 -2.88 -9.99
CA THR A 153 -20.34 -2.07 -8.93
C THR A 153 -20.28 -2.83 -7.62
N ARG A 154 -21.35 -3.53 -7.24
CA ARG A 154 -21.38 -4.38 -6.03
C ARG A 154 -20.35 -5.51 -6.10
N LYS A 155 -20.22 -6.19 -7.25
CA LYS A 155 -19.21 -7.23 -7.48
C LYS A 155 -17.80 -6.66 -7.39
N ASN A 156 -17.57 -5.51 -8.02
CA ASN A 156 -16.29 -4.81 -7.99
C ASN A 156 -15.90 -4.34 -6.59
N SER A 157 -16.87 -3.81 -5.81
CA SER A 157 -16.63 -3.36 -4.43
C SER A 157 -16.08 -4.47 -3.54
N ARG A 158 -16.53 -5.72 -3.73
CA ARG A 158 -15.97 -6.88 -3.01
C ARG A 158 -14.49 -7.09 -3.34
N THR A 159 -14.15 -7.07 -4.62
CA THR A 159 -12.77 -7.20 -5.09
C THR A 159 -11.89 -6.07 -4.55
N ILE A 160 -12.41 -4.85 -4.55
CA ILE A 160 -11.72 -3.68 -4.01
C ILE A 160 -11.51 -3.82 -2.50
N ASN A 161 -12.50 -4.31 -1.75
CA ASN A 161 -12.38 -4.54 -0.31
C ASN A 161 -11.29 -5.56 0.01
N LEU A 162 -11.17 -6.66 -0.75
CA LEU A 162 -10.06 -7.61 -0.60
C LEU A 162 -8.69 -6.95 -0.82
N LYS A 163 -8.58 -6.04 -1.79
CA LYS A 163 -7.35 -5.27 -2.02
C LYS A 163 -7.05 -4.32 -0.85
N VAL A 164 -8.09 -3.66 -0.30
CA VAL A 164 -7.96 -2.80 0.89
C VAL A 164 -7.45 -3.62 2.07
N ASP A 165 -8.04 -4.78 2.33
CA ASP A 165 -7.66 -5.64 3.45
C ASP A 165 -6.19 -6.07 3.34
N ASN A 166 -5.76 -6.48 2.15
CA ASN A 166 -4.35 -6.79 1.91
C ASN A 166 -3.44 -5.58 2.16
N MET A 167 -3.84 -4.38 1.75
CA MET A 167 -3.07 -3.16 2.00
C MET A 167 -2.99 -2.82 3.48
N VAL A 168 -4.09 -2.98 4.23
CA VAL A 168 -4.12 -2.81 5.70
C VAL A 168 -3.16 -3.79 6.37
N MET A 169 -3.17 -5.07 5.96
CA MET A 169 -2.22 -6.06 6.45
C MET A 169 -0.77 -5.70 6.16
N ALA A 170 -0.49 -5.22 4.95
CA ALA A 170 0.85 -4.75 4.60
C ALA A 170 1.32 -3.64 5.56
N GLN A 171 0.45 -2.66 5.85
CA GLN A 171 0.76 -1.56 6.77
C GLN A 171 0.99 -2.06 8.21
N GLU A 172 0.20 -3.02 8.68
CA GLU A 172 0.36 -3.59 10.02
C GLU A 172 1.69 -4.33 10.17
N TYR A 173 2.10 -5.13 9.20
CA TYR A 173 3.42 -5.78 9.20
C TYR A 173 4.56 -4.75 9.11
N PHE A 174 4.41 -3.73 8.29
CA PHE A 174 5.39 -2.66 8.16
C PHE A 174 5.60 -1.89 9.46
N LYS A 175 4.52 -1.49 10.15
CA LYS A 175 4.59 -0.83 11.47
C LYS A 175 5.39 -1.68 12.46
N ARG A 176 5.10 -2.98 12.53
CA ARG A 176 5.82 -3.90 13.42
C ARG A 176 7.28 -4.04 13.04
N GLY A 177 7.58 -4.09 11.74
CA GLY A 177 8.95 -4.09 11.23
C GLY A 177 9.74 -2.86 11.68
N ILE A 178 9.12 -1.67 11.60
CA ILE A 178 9.73 -0.42 12.09
C ILE A 178 9.97 -0.47 13.60
N VAL A 179 8.97 -0.87 14.38
CA VAL A 179 9.11 -0.96 15.86
C VAL A 179 10.22 -1.93 16.24
N ALA A 180 10.28 -3.09 15.59
CA ALA A 180 11.33 -4.07 15.82
C ALA A 180 12.73 -3.53 15.42
N ALA A 181 12.82 -2.80 14.31
CA ALA A 181 14.07 -2.19 13.86
C ALA A 181 14.56 -1.09 14.82
N VAL A 182 13.66 -0.25 15.32
CA VAL A 182 13.98 0.78 16.33
C VAL A 182 14.43 0.13 17.64
N ALA A 183 13.68 -0.87 18.13
CA ALA A 183 14.05 -1.60 19.35
C ALA A 183 15.42 -2.26 19.21
N TYR A 184 15.71 -2.91 18.07
CA TYR A 184 16.99 -3.49 17.77
C TYR A 184 18.11 -2.46 17.77
N SER A 185 17.89 -1.31 17.13
CA SER A 185 18.88 -0.22 17.05
C SER A 185 19.21 0.35 18.44
N LEU A 186 18.21 0.50 19.31
CA LEU A 186 18.38 0.94 20.69
C LEU A 186 19.21 -0.07 21.51
N VAL A 187 18.86 -1.35 21.43
CA VAL A 187 19.62 -2.41 22.12
C VAL A 187 21.05 -2.49 21.63
N ALA A 188 21.27 -2.45 20.32
CA ALA A 188 22.61 -2.45 19.74
C ALA A 188 23.42 -1.21 20.12
N GLY A 189 22.79 -0.05 20.18
CA GLY A 189 23.41 1.20 20.63
C GLY A 189 23.83 1.17 22.10
N ILE A 190 22.94 0.74 23.00
CA ILE A 190 23.22 0.60 24.42
C ILE A 190 24.35 -0.42 24.66
N TYR A 191 24.29 -1.55 23.94
CA TYR A 191 25.36 -2.54 24.02
C TYR A 191 26.71 -1.97 23.57
N GLY A 192 26.73 -1.23 22.48
CA GLY A 192 27.94 -0.55 21.98
C GLY A 192 28.53 0.44 23.00
N LEU A 193 27.66 1.17 23.71
CA LEU A 193 28.07 2.12 24.74
C LEU A 193 28.64 1.45 26.01
N ILE A 194 27.98 0.34 26.45
CA ILE A 194 28.37 -0.32 27.73
C ILE A 194 29.63 -1.17 27.56
N PHE A 195 29.74 -1.92 26.48
CA PHE A 195 30.77 -2.94 26.31
C PHE A 195 31.99 -2.50 25.47
N LYS A 196 31.93 -1.38 24.77
CA LYS A 196 33.05 -0.78 24.06
C LYS A 196 33.45 0.57 24.63
N THR A 197 34.02 0.58 25.81
CA THR A 197 34.71 1.77 26.37
C THR A 197 35.91 2.28 25.52
N SER A 198 36.26 1.58 24.46
CA SER A 198 37.21 2.01 23.42
C SER A 198 36.55 2.29 22.08
N TRP A 199 35.31 2.82 22.09
CA TRP A 199 34.69 3.25 20.83
C TRP A 199 35.51 4.37 20.20
N ASN A 200 36.28 4.02 19.20
CA ASN A 200 36.97 5.00 18.39
C ASN A 200 35.94 5.71 17.50
N TRP A 201 35.33 6.79 18.06
CA TRP A 201 34.34 7.61 17.37
C TRP A 201 34.89 8.15 16.04
N HIS A 202 36.20 8.43 15.97
CA HIS A 202 36.88 8.80 14.73
C HIS A 202 36.86 7.67 13.69
N GLY A 203 37.04 6.41 14.10
CA GLY A 203 36.97 5.26 13.22
C GLY A 203 35.54 5.03 12.70
N PHE A 204 34.51 5.19 13.56
CA PHE A 204 33.11 5.07 13.16
C PHE A 204 32.71 6.16 12.17
N MET A 205 33.03 7.42 12.44
CA MET A 205 32.74 8.54 11.54
C MET A 205 33.51 8.43 10.23
N SER A 206 34.77 8.00 10.25
CA SER A 206 35.55 7.78 9.03
C SER A 206 34.93 6.66 8.17
N THR A 207 34.40 5.59 8.80
CA THR A 207 33.71 4.51 8.08
C THR A 207 32.42 5.02 7.45
N ILE A 208 31.58 5.78 8.19
CA ILE A 208 30.39 6.41 7.63
C ILE A 208 30.75 7.36 6.49
N PHE A 209 31.76 8.23 6.68
CA PHE A 209 32.22 9.13 5.62
C PHE A 209 32.78 8.38 4.41
N THR A 210 33.46 7.26 4.60
CA THR A 210 33.95 6.42 3.52
C THR A 210 32.83 5.74 2.78
N VAL A 211 31.85 5.18 3.48
CA VAL A 211 30.64 4.56 2.88
C VAL A 211 29.80 5.60 2.15
N LEU A 212 29.60 6.76 2.73
CA LEU A 212 28.91 7.88 2.06
C LEU A 212 29.68 8.37 0.84
N ARG A 213 31.01 8.45 0.92
CA ARG A 213 31.86 8.92 -0.18
C ARG A 213 31.99 7.91 -1.31
N THR A 214 32.08 6.62 -1.02
CA THR A 214 32.16 5.56 -2.04
C THR A 214 30.83 5.18 -2.66
N ASN A 215 29.73 5.32 -1.92
CA ASN A 215 28.38 4.98 -2.37
C ASN A 215 27.47 6.20 -2.55
N TRP A 216 28.03 7.40 -2.59
CA TRP A 216 27.24 8.63 -2.71
C TRP A 216 26.43 8.70 -4.01
N PHE A 217 26.91 8.08 -5.09
CA PHE A 217 26.24 8.08 -6.39
C PHE A 217 24.82 7.44 -6.36
N PRO A 218 24.59 6.28 -5.72
CA PRO A 218 23.24 5.74 -5.52
C PRO A 218 22.34 6.64 -4.66
N PHE A 219 22.92 7.30 -3.61
CA PHE A 219 22.15 8.21 -2.75
C PHE A 219 21.75 9.49 -3.49
N LEU A 220 22.63 10.02 -4.34
CA LEU A 220 22.31 11.16 -5.21
C LEU A 220 21.22 10.81 -6.21
N ASN A 221 21.31 9.64 -6.84
CA ASN A 221 20.29 9.16 -7.75
C ASN A 221 18.93 8.95 -7.04
N ALA A 222 18.93 8.37 -5.83
CA ALA A 222 17.71 8.21 -5.04
C ALA A 222 17.12 9.57 -4.61
N ALA A 223 17.95 10.52 -4.18
CA ALA A 223 17.50 11.87 -3.84
C ALA A 223 16.95 12.62 -5.08
N CYS A 224 17.63 12.54 -6.23
CA CYS A 224 17.16 13.10 -7.49
C CYS A 224 15.84 12.45 -7.93
N LEU A 225 15.66 11.15 -7.73
CA LEU A 225 14.44 10.43 -8.06
C LEU A 225 13.28 10.88 -7.18
N LEU A 226 13.51 11.05 -5.88
CA LEU A 226 12.53 11.58 -4.93
C LEU A 226 12.13 13.02 -5.27
N ILE A 227 13.10 13.88 -5.62
CA ILE A 227 12.87 15.26 -6.04
C ILE A 227 12.03 15.27 -7.34
N ASN A 228 12.36 14.43 -8.32
CA ASN A 228 11.59 14.31 -9.56
C ASN A 228 10.16 13.84 -9.32
N ILE A 229 9.94 12.87 -8.42
CA ILE A 229 8.60 12.42 -8.04
C ILE A 229 7.82 13.55 -7.36
N ALA A 230 8.45 14.31 -6.46
CA ALA A 230 7.84 15.45 -5.81
C ALA A 230 7.45 16.55 -6.82
N ILE A 231 8.34 16.89 -7.76
CA ILE A 231 8.07 17.85 -8.83
C ILE A 231 6.91 17.39 -9.72
N LEU A 232 6.90 16.11 -10.14
CA LEU A 232 5.82 15.54 -10.94
C LEU A 232 4.48 15.54 -10.20
N SER A 233 4.48 15.29 -8.88
CA SER A 233 3.26 15.37 -8.06
C SER A 233 2.73 16.79 -7.96
N LEU A 234 3.61 17.78 -7.79
CA LEU A 234 3.25 19.20 -7.76
C LEU A 234 2.72 19.69 -9.12
N LEU A 235 3.31 19.25 -10.22
CA LEU A 235 2.85 19.58 -11.57
C LEU A 235 1.48 18.97 -11.87
N ARG A 236 1.21 17.73 -11.42
CA ARG A 236 -0.10 17.08 -11.54
C ARG A 236 -1.19 17.81 -10.74
N THR A 237 -0.89 18.25 -9.51
CA THR A 237 -1.84 19.01 -8.70
C THR A 237 -2.13 20.39 -9.30
N LYS A 238 -1.13 21.06 -9.87
CA LYS A 238 -1.31 22.36 -10.56
C LYS A 238 -2.15 22.22 -11.85
N LYS A 239 -1.94 21.15 -12.63
CA LYS A 239 -2.75 20.85 -13.83
C LYS A 239 -4.20 20.53 -13.46
N ARG A 240 -4.45 19.83 -12.34
CA ARG A 240 -5.78 19.51 -11.85
C ARG A 240 -6.55 20.76 -11.41
N LYS A 241 -5.89 21.72 -10.71
CA LYS A 241 -6.49 22.99 -10.33
C LYS A 241 -6.81 23.88 -11.54
N ARG A 242 -6.01 23.83 -12.59
CA ARG A 242 -6.24 24.61 -13.83
C ARG A 242 -7.44 24.07 -14.63
N ASN A 243 -7.65 22.76 -14.63
CA ASN A 243 -8.78 22.13 -15.30
C ASN A 243 -10.10 22.30 -14.54
N SER A 244 -10.09 22.36 -13.20
CA SER A 244 -11.30 22.63 -12.39
C SER A 244 -11.73 24.09 -12.47
N GLY A 245 -10.79 25.04 -12.53
CA GLY A 245 -11.11 26.47 -12.69
C GLY A 245 -11.63 26.82 -14.08
N GLY A 246 -11.31 26.03 -15.13
CA GLY A 246 -11.84 26.23 -16.49
C GLY A 246 -13.27 25.74 -16.66
N ALA A 247 -13.72 24.79 -15.84
CA ALA A 247 -15.09 24.26 -15.89
C ALA A 247 -16.11 25.21 -15.23
N GLU A 248 -15.71 25.92 -14.17
CA GLU A 248 -16.60 26.89 -13.52
C GLU A 248 -16.86 28.14 -14.36
N THR A 249 -15.92 28.56 -15.21
CA THR A 249 -16.10 29.71 -16.09
C THR A 249 -16.98 29.44 -17.32
N MET A 250 -17.19 28.18 -17.71
CA MET A 250 -18.11 27.83 -18.79
C MET A 250 -19.58 27.73 -18.35
N VAL A 251 -19.83 27.38 -17.08
CA VAL A 251 -21.21 27.28 -16.55
C VAL A 251 -21.83 28.65 -16.25
N ALA A 252 -21.03 29.70 -16.07
CA ALA A 252 -21.49 31.05 -15.79
C ALA A 252 -21.86 31.87 -17.05
N LYS A 253 -21.81 31.30 -18.26
CA LYS A 253 -22.10 31.99 -19.53
C LYS A 253 -23.33 31.46 -20.30
N HIS A 254 -24.19 30.68 -19.65
CA HIS A 254 -25.51 30.27 -20.20
C HIS A 254 -26.64 30.63 -19.21
#